data_36756614790ad6ef6be43912b96a5176
#
_entry.id   36756614790ad6ef6be43912b96a5176
#
_cell.length_a   1.000
_cell.length_b   1.000
_cell.length_c   1.000
_cell.angle_alpha   90.00
_cell.angle_beta   90.00
_cell.angle_gamma   90.00
#
_symmetry.space_group_name_H-M   'P 1'
#
loop_
_entity.id
_entity.type
_entity.pdbx_description
1 polymer ?
#
loop_
_entity_poly.entity_id
_entity_poly.type
_entity_poly.pdbx_seq_one_letter_code
_entity_poly.pdbx_strand_id
1 'polypeptide(L)'
;MRNWENNIRKVVPYTPGEQPKNTCVIKLNTNENPYPPAPGVKEVLSNFNTDDLRLYPDPRVDKLVNAIADFYKIDSSKVFVGVGSDDVLAMIFMTFFNSKKPVLFPDITYSFYDVWADMLRIPYEQLPLSDDFSIVPSDYYKANGGVVFPNPNAPTGKLMPLDEIEDIIEHNQDVIVVVDEAYVDFGGESALPLIDKYDNVIVVQTCLLYTSDAADE
;
A
#
# COMPACT_ATOMS: atom_id res chain seq x y z
N MET A 1 -27.94 -26.46 -0.69
CA MET A 1 -27.25 -25.16 -0.65
C MET A 1 -28.33 -24.09 -0.58
N ARG A 2 -28.27 -23.15 0.36
CA ARG A 2 -29.27 -22.10 0.48
C ARG A 2 -29.01 -21.03 -0.59
N ASN A 3 -30.08 -20.34 -1.06
CA ASN A 3 -29.92 -19.37 -2.16
C ASN A 3 -28.91 -18.25 -1.89
N TRP A 4 -28.75 -17.80 -0.63
CA TRP A 4 -27.78 -16.76 -0.27
C TRP A 4 -26.33 -17.24 -0.35
N GLU A 5 -26.06 -18.55 -0.19
CA GLU A 5 -24.72 -19.12 -0.29
C GLU A 5 -24.13 -18.96 -1.71
N ASN A 6 -24.98 -18.85 -2.73
CA ASN A 6 -24.57 -18.59 -4.12
C ASN A 6 -24.10 -17.16 -4.34
N ASN A 7 -24.45 -16.24 -3.41
CA ASN A 7 -24.08 -14.83 -3.49
C ASN A 7 -22.81 -14.51 -2.69
N ILE A 8 -22.24 -15.49 -1.98
CA ILE A 8 -20.97 -15.31 -1.28
C ILE A 8 -19.85 -15.19 -2.32
N ARG A 9 -19.07 -14.13 -2.22
CA ARG A 9 -17.84 -13.96 -3.02
C ARG A 9 -16.84 -15.04 -2.64
N LYS A 10 -16.32 -15.74 -3.63
CA LYS A 10 -15.30 -16.76 -3.46
C LYS A 10 -13.96 -16.13 -3.85
N VAL A 11 -13.16 -15.83 -2.86
CA VAL A 11 -11.82 -15.30 -3.02
C VAL A 11 -10.86 -16.30 -2.38
N VAL A 12 -9.70 -16.52 -2.98
CA VAL A 12 -8.63 -17.25 -2.33
C VAL A 12 -8.07 -16.35 -1.23
N PRO A 13 -8.19 -16.72 0.05
CA PRO A 13 -7.72 -15.87 1.12
C PRO A 13 -6.18 -15.80 1.12
N TYR A 14 -5.65 -14.68 1.53
CA TYR A 14 -4.23 -14.54 1.86
C TYR A 14 -3.83 -15.60 2.90
N THR A 15 -2.66 -16.21 2.69
CA THR A 15 -2.09 -17.16 3.64
C THR A 15 -1.02 -16.44 4.45
N PRO A 16 -1.28 -16.11 5.73
CA PRO A 16 -0.31 -15.45 6.59
C PRO A 16 0.96 -16.29 6.76
N GLY A 17 2.07 -15.63 6.99
CA GLY A 17 3.31 -16.29 7.39
C GLY A 17 3.13 -17.07 8.69
N GLU A 18 3.94 -18.12 8.89
CA GLU A 18 3.90 -18.94 10.09
C GLU A 18 4.13 -18.07 11.35
N GLN A 19 3.27 -18.21 12.35
CA GLN A 19 3.36 -17.57 13.66
C GLN A 19 3.81 -18.61 14.70
N PRO A 20 5.13 -18.84 14.89
CA PRO A 20 5.62 -19.86 15.80
C PRO A 20 5.31 -19.49 17.24
N LYS A 21 4.69 -20.44 17.98
CA LYS A 21 4.43 -20.28 19.43
C LYS A 21 5.68 -20.56 20.30
N ASN A 22 6.76 -21.04 19.69
CA ASN A 22 8.00 -21.36 20.39
C ASN A 22 8.91 -20.13 20.44
N THR A 23 9.28 -19.70 21.64
CA THR A 23 10.14 -18.52 21.87
C THR A 23 11.63 -18.75 21.56
N CYS A 24 12.03 -19.98 21.18
CA CYS A 24 13.43 -20.32 20.86
C CYS A 24 13.73 -20.23 19.36
N VAL A 25 12.85 -19.64 18.55
CA VAL A 25 13.09 -19.45 17.12
C VAL A 25 13.46 -18.00 16.79
N ILE A 26 14.31 -17.81 15.79
CA ILE A 26 14.57 -16.51 15.21
C ILE A 26 13.54 -16.34 14.10
N LYS A 27 12.57 -15.43 14.30
CA LYS A 27 11.51 -15.14 13.34
C LYS A 27 12.02 -14.11 12.32
N LEU A 28 12.04 -14.49 11.04
CA LEU A 28 12.49 -13.65 9.92
C LEU A 28 11.41 -13.47 8.84
N ASN A 29 10.20 -13.92 9.10
CA ASN A 29 9.03 -13.69 8.25
C ASN A 29 8.22 -12.49 8.76
N THR A 30 7.24 -12.03 7.97
CA THR A 30 6.31 -10.91 8.29
C THR A 30 6.96 -9.54 8.49
N ASN A 31 8.28 -9.41 8.32
CA ASN A 31 9.03 -8.16 8.35
C ASN A 31 8.84 -7.31 9.62
N GLU A 32 8.63 -7.98 10.78
CA GLU A 32 8.51 -7.30 12.06
C GLU A 32 9.74 -6.44 12.38
N ASN A 33 9.51 -5.23 12.89
CA ASN A 33 10.60 -4.35 13.28
C ASN A 33 11.31 -4.91 14.52
N PRO A 34 12.63 -5.18 14.49
CA PRO A 34 13.37 -5.70 15.63
C PRO A 34 13.59 -4.66 16.73
N TYR A 35 13.27 -3.40 16.47
CA TYR A 35 13.46 -2.30 17.43
C TYR A 35 12.11 -1.89 18.02
N PRO A 36 12.08 -1.47 19.30
CA PRO A 36 10.88 -0.95 19.91
C PRO A 36 10.45 0.38 19.25
N PRO A 37 9.16 0.77 19.37
CA PRO A 37 8.69 2.07 18.93
C PRO A 37 9.50 3.23 19.53
N ALA A 38 9.45 4.39 18.88
CA ALA A 38 10.10 5.59 19.38
C ALA A 38 9.69 5.90 20.83
N PRO A 39 10.61 6.42 21.68
CA PRO A 39 10.34 6.64 23.11
C PRO A 39 9.08 7.46 23.41
N GLY A 40 8.73 8.43 22.56
CA GLY A 40 7.53 9.24 22.70
C GLY A 40 6.23 8.47 22.59
N VAL A 41 6.21 7.31 21.91
CA VAL A 41 5.01 6.47 21.79
C VAL A 41 4.57 5.95 23.15
N LYS A 42 5.51 5.47 23.97
CA LYS A 42 5.22 5.01 25.33
C LYS A 42 4.64 6.12 26.20
N GLU A 43 5.17 7.34 26.07
CA GLU A 43 4.69 8.50 26.82
C GLU A 43 3.25 8.86 26.44
N VAL A 44 2.95 8.92 25.13
CA VAL A 44 1.60 9.20 24.63
C VAL A 44 0.60 8.15 25.13
N LEU A 45 0.93 6.86 25.02
CA LEU A 45 0.06 5.77 25.47
C LEU A 45 -0.16 5.80 27.00
N SER A 46 0.89 6.11 27.78
CA SER A 46 0.80 6.16 29.24
C SER A 46 -0.05 7.34 29.75
N ASN A 47 -0.10 8.42 29.00
CA ASN A 47 -0.87 9.63 29.34
C ASN A 47 -2.23 9.68 28.64
N PHE A 48 -2.58 8.64 27.89
CA PHE A 48 -3.87 8.61 27.17
C PHE A 48 -5.04 8.54 28.16
N ASN A 49 -5.99 9.47 28.00
CA ASN A 49 -7.22 9.47 28.81
C ASN A 49 -8.23 8.47 28.24
N THR A 50 -8.38 7.34 28.90
CA THR A 50 -9.33 6.29 28.47
C THR A 50 -10.79 6.72 28.46
N ASP A 51 -11.15 7.78 29.20
CA ASP A 51 -12.51 8.34 29.17
C ASP A 51 -12.88 8.93 27.80
N ASP A 52 -11.90 9.32 27.02
CA ASP A 52 -12.11 9.85 25.67
C ASP A 52 -12.54 8.78 24.66
N LEU A 53 -12.29 7.49 24.95
CA LEU A 53 -12.73 6.38 24.09
C LEU A 53 -14.24 6.28 23.91
N ARG A 54 -15.04 6.92 24.77
CA ARG A 54 -16.51 7.03 24.63
C ARG A 54 -16.95 8.03 23.57
N LEU A 55 -16.05 8.86 23.09
CA LEU A 55 -16.32 9.93 22.12
C LEU A 55 -16.01 9.45 20.71
N TYR A 56 -16.69 9.99 19.71
CA TYR A 56 -16.30 9.79 18.32
C TYR A 56 -14.92 10.42 18.08
N PRO A 57 -14.03 9.72 17.36
CA PRO A 57 -12.76 10.31 16.94
C PRO A 57 -12.99 11.43 15.92
N ASP A 58 -11.96 12.23 15.70
CA ASP A 58 -11.95 13.20 14.60
C ASP A 58 -12.07 12.44 13.25
N PRO A 59 -13.16 12.67 12.48
CA PRO A 59 -13.41 11.91 11.25
C PRO A 59 -12.41 12.20 10.12
N ARG A 60 -11.65 13.28 10.21
CA ARG A 60 -10.63 13.66 9.22
C ARG A 60 -9.20 13.43 9.70
N VAL A 61 -9.05 13.04 10.98
CA VAL A 61 -7.74 12.81 11.61
C VAL A 61 -6.80 14.01 11.43
N ASP A 62 -7.34 15.23 11.51
CA ASP A 62 -6.66 16.49 11.14
C ASP A 62 -5.28 16.63 11.78
N LYS A 63 -5.14 16.22 13.04
CA LYS A 63 -3.85 16.29 13.75
C LYS A 63 -2.76 15.46 13.05
N LEU A 64 -3.08 14.25 12.62
CA LEU A 64 -2.12 13.36 11.94
C LEU A 64 -1.88 13.82 10.49
N VAL A 65 -2.95 14.19 9.77
CA VAL A 65 -2.87 14.73 8.41
C VAL A 65 -1.92 15.93 8.36
N ASN A 66 -2.09 16.89 9.27
CA ASN A 66 -1.23 18.08 9.34
C ASN A 66 0.22 17.72 9.70
N ALA A 67 0.43 16.77 10.63
CA ALA A 67 1.77 16.33 10.99
C ALA A 67 2.51 15.65 9.82
N ILE A 68 1.80 14.83 9.03
CA ILE A 68 2.33 14.20 7.81
C ILE A 68 2.65 15.28 6.76
N ALA A 69 1.72 16.20 6.51
CA ALA A 69 1.90 17.30 5.58
C ALA A 69 3.11 18.18 5.93
N ASP A 70 3.27 18.51 7.22
CA ASP A 70 4.39 19.27 7.73
C ASP A 70 5.72 18.51 7.60
N PHE A 71 5.71 17.20 7.82
CA PHE A 71 6.90 16.36 7.70
C PHE A 71 7.39 16.29 6.25
N TYR A 72 6.49 15.99 5.32
CA TYR A 72 6.82 15.87 3.90
C TYR A 72 6.85 17.20 3.14
N LYS A 73 6.44 18.32 3.77
CA LYS A 73 6.35 19.64 3.16
C LYS A 73 5.39 19.70 1.96
N ILE A 74 4.26 19.02 2.09
CA ILE A 74 3.18 18.99 1.09
C ILE A 74 1.92 19.65 1.66
N ASP A 75 0.97 19.97 0.79
CA ASP A 75 -0.34 20.49 1.21
C ASP A 75 -1.16 19.40 1.91
N SER A 76 -1.76 19.73 3.06
CA SER A 76 -2.58 18.79 3.82
C SER A 76 -3.80 18.27 3.06
N SER A 77 -4.29 18.99 2.05
CA SER A 77 -5.36 18.51 1.17
C SER A 77 -4.95 17.34 0.28
N LYS A 78 -3.63 17.09 0.13
CA LYS A 78 -3.07 15.96 -0.62
C LYS A 78 -2.81 14.73 0.27
N VAL A 79 -3.15 14.78 1.55
CA VAL A 79 -2.91 13.70 2.51
C VAL A 79 -4.22 13.02 2.87
N PHE A 80 -4.26 11.71 2.68
CA PHE A 80 -5.32 10.83 3.16
C PHE A 80 -4.74 9.79 4.12
N VAL A 81 -5.44 9.51 5.21
CA VAL A 81 -5.00 8.56 6.24
C VAL A 81 -6.03 7.45 6.40
N GLY A 82 -5.58 6.20 6.33
CA GLY A 82 -6.33 4.99 6.64
C GLY A 82 -5.66 4.16 7.75
N VAL A 83 -6.20 3.01 8.05
CA VAL A 83 -5.65 2.08 9.04
C VAL A 83 -4.62 1.17 8.37
N GLY A 84 -3.43 1.75 8.08
CA GLY A 84 -2.36 1.09 7.35
C GLY A 84 -2.52 1.18 5.83
N SER A 85 -1.47 0.73 5.11
CA SER A 85 -1.45 0.76 3.64
C SER A 85 -2.50 -0.14 3.00
N ASP A 86 -2.81 -1.29 3.61
CA ASP A 86 -3.82 -2.21 3.11
C ASP A 86 -5.21 -1.60 3.04
N ASP A 87 -5.62 -0.89 4.09
CA ASP A 87 -6.89 -0.18 4.12
C ASP A 87 -6.94 0.89 3.03
N VAL A 88 -5.86 1.67 2.89
CA VAL A 88 -5.73 2.71 1.85
C VAL A 88 -5.77 2.10 0.45
N LEU A 89 -5.02 1.02 0.21
CA LEU A 89 -5.01 0.32 -1.08
C LEU A 89 -6.38 -0.27 -1.42
N ALA A 90 -7.05 -0.91 -0.45
CA ALA A 90 -8.42 -1.40 -0.65
C ALA A 90 -9.39 -0.26 -1.04
N MET A 91 -9.28 0.92 -0.41
CA MET A 91 -10.06 2.10 -0.77
C MET A 91 -9.72 2.61 -2.17
N ILE A 92 -8.44 2.59 -2.56
CA ILE A 92 -8.01 2.95 -3.91
C ILE A 92 -8.65 2.02 -4.95
N PHE A 93 -8.57 0.70 -4.74
CA PHE A 93 -9.19 -0.27 -5.64
C PHE A 93 -10.71 -0.04 -5.77
N MET A 94 -11.40 0.22 -4.65
CA MET A 94 -12.83 0.51 -4.68
C MET A 94 -13.19 1.83 -5.38
N THR A 95 -12.31 2.82 -5.30
CA THR A 95 -12.62 4.20 -5.75
C THR A 95 -12.22 4.42 -7.20
N PHE A 96 -11.03 4.00 -7.60
CA PHE A 96 -10.42 4.41 -8.86
C PHE A 96 -10.43 3.31 -9.94
N PHE A 97 -10.42 2.04 -9.56
CA PHE A 97 -10.27 0.94 -10.50
C PHE A 97 -11.62 0.33 -10.92
N ASN A 98 -12.54 1.18 -11.36
CA ASN A 98 -13.93 0.81 -11.71
C ASN A 98 -14.19 0.72 -13.22
N SER A 99 -13.16 0.72 -14.05
CA SER A 99 -13.30 0.62 -15.49
C SER A 99 -13.49 -0.83 -15.94
N LYS A 100 -13.82 -1.03 -17.24
CA LYS A 100 -13.86 -2.37 -17.85
C LYS A 100 -12.47 -2.82 -18.35
N LYS A 101 -11.48 -1.92 -18.31
CA LYS A 101 -10.11 -2.23 -18.69
C LYS A 101 -9.37 -2.82 -17.50
N PRO A 102 -8.36 -3.71 -17.72
CA PRO A 102 -7.64 -4.33 -16.64
C PRO A 102 -6.75 -3.32 -15.89
N VAL A 103 -6.65 -3.49 -14.57
CA VAL A 103 -5.59 -2.89 -13.76
C VAL A 103 -4.31 -3.67 -13.99
N LEU A 104 -3.19 -2.97 -14.15
CA LEU A 104 -1.89 -3.58 -14.40
C LEU A 104 -1.04 -3.58 -13.14
N PHE A 105 -0.43 -4.72 -12.83
CA PHE A 105 0.55 -4.85 -11.75
C PHE A 105 1.52 -6.01 -12.03
N PRO A 106 2.70 -6.07 -11.37
CA PRO A 106 3.66 -7.14 -11.61
C PRO A 106 3.11 -8.51 -11.23
N ASP A 107 3.59 -9.59 -11.88
CA ASP A 107 3.21 -10.96 -11.59
C ASP A 107 3.83 -11.49 -10.28
N ILE A 108 5.01 -10.99 -9.92
CA ILE A 108 5.68 -11.29 -8.64
C ILE A 108 5.71 -9.99 -7.83
N THR A 109 4.69 -9.80 -7.00
CA THR A 109 4.46 -8.56 -6.25
C THR A 109 3.71 -8.81 -4.95
N TYR A 110 3.24 -7.76 -4.31
CA TYR A 110 2.41 -7.84 -3.11
C TYR A 110 1.10 -8.59 -3.40
N SER A 111 0.89 -9.66 -2.63
CA SER A 111 -0.13 -10.67 -2.92
C SER A 111 -1.58 -10.26 -2.61
N PHE A 112 -1.82 -9.02 -2.18
CA PHE A 112 -3.18 -8.52 -1.98
C PHE A 112 -3.79 -7.80 -3.19
N TYR A 113 -3.02 -7.44 -4.19
CA TYR A 113 -3.57 -6.74 -5.36
C TYR A 113 -4.58 -7.60 -6.12
N ASP A 114 -4.26 -8.85 -6.38
CA ASP A 114 -5.17 -9.80 -7.01
C ASP A 114 -6.36 -10.17 -6.10
N VAL A 115 -6.14 -10.27 -4.78
CA VAL A 115 -7.21 -10.51 -3.80
C VAL A 115 -8.26 -9.40 -3.84
N TRP A 116 -7.85 -8.13 -3.84
CA TRP A 116 -8.80 -7.02 -3.95
C TRP A 116 -9.46 -6.97 -5.33
N ALA A 117 -8.70 -7.19 -6.39
CA ALA A 117 -9.25 -7.22 -7.74
C ALA A 117 -10.33 -8.31 -7.89
N ASP A 118 -10.07 -9.51 -7.41
CA ASP A 118 -11.03 -10.62 -7.43
C ASP A 118 -12.25 -10.33 -6.55
N MET A 119 -12.03 -9.83 -5.32
CA MET A 119 -13.10 -9.50 -4.39
C MET A 119 -14.02 -8.43 -4.95
N LEU A 120 -13.50 -7.44 -5.65
CA LEU A 120 -14.24 -6.33 -6.22
C LEU A 120 -14.68 -6.60 -7.66
N ARG A 121 -14.26 -7.71 -8.27
CA ARG A 121 -14.51 -8.08 -9.68
C ARG A 121 -13.94 -7.07 -10.66
N ILE A 122 -12.77 -6.54 -10.33
CA ILE A 122 -12.01 -5.65 -11.18
C ILE A 122 -11.18 -6.51 -12.14
N PRO A 123 -11.27 -6.31 -13.45
CA PRO A 123 -10.37 -7.00 -14.38
C PRO A 123 -8.93 -6.54 -14.13
N TYR A 124 -7.99 -7.49 -14.16
CA TYR A 124 -6.58 -7.18 -14.00
C TYR A 124 -5.71 -8.00 -14.94
N GLU A 125 -4.49 -7.55 -15.13
CA GLU A 125 -3.45 -8.23 -15.88
C GLU A 125 -2.14 -8.16 -15.11
N GLN A 126 -1.56 -9.32 -14.82
CA GLN A 126 -0.26 -9.45 -14.20
C GLN A 126 0.81 -9.41 -15.27
N LEU A 127 1.77 -8.49 -15.13
CA LEU A 127 2.86 -8.29 -16.08
C LEU A 127 4.13 -8.97 -15.59
N PRO A 128 4.80 -9.76 -16.43
CA PRO A 128 5.99 -10.48 -16.03
C PRO A 128 7.11 -9.51 -15.68
N LEU A 129 7.84 -9.81 -14.60
CA LEU A 129 9.10 -9.15 -14.32
C LEU A 129 10.17 -9.63 -15.32
N SER A 130 11.22 -8.82 -15.51
CA SER A 130 12.41 -9.21 -16.26
C SER A 130 13.18 -10.35 -15.57
N ASP A 131 14.17 -10.92 -16.26
CA ASP A 131 14.99 -12.03 -15.73
C ASP A 131 15.73 -11.69 -14.43
N ASP A 132 15.99 -10.41 -14.19
CA ASP A 132 16.61 -9.89 -12.95
C ASP A 132 15.60 -9.40 -11.92
N PHE A 133 14.31 -9.71 -12.11
CA PHE A 133 13.18 -9.31 -11.28
C PHE A 133 12.87 -7.80 -11.28
N SER A 134 13.30 -7.05 -12.25
CA SER A 134 12.93 -5.64 -12.40
C SER A 134 11.58 -5.50 -13.11
N ILE A 135 10.83 -4.45 -12.75
CA ILE A 135 9.64 -4.02 -13.49
C ILE A 135 10.11 -3.40 -14.81
N VAL A 136 9.42 -3.71 -15.91
CA VAL A 136 9.72 -3.19 -17.26
C VAL A 136 8.73 -2.05 -17.57
N PRO A 137 9.12 -0.76 -17.54
CA PRO A 137 8.20 0.36 -17.70
C PRO A 137 7.35 0.30 -18.96
N SER A 138 7.92 -0.12 -20.10
CA SER A 138 7.21 -0.18 -21.37
C SER A 138 6.02 -1.15 -21.40
N ASP A 139 5.98 -2.14 -20.52
CA ASP A 139 4.86 -3.08 -20.44
C ASP A 139 3.58 -2.43 -19.89
N TYR A 140 3.72 -1.27 -19.23
CA TYR A 140 2.63 -0.48 -18.65
C TYR A 140 2.06 0.59 -19.59
N TYR A 141 2.57 0.75 -20.83
CA TYR A 141 2.11 1.80 -21.75
C TYR A 141 0.85 1.45 -22.52
N LYS A 142 0.37 0.23 -22.41
CA LYS A 142 -0.86 -0.24 -23.06
C LYS A 142 -2.12 0.33 -22.38
N ALA A 143 -3.22 0.34 -23.11
CA ALA A 143 -4.52 0.80 -22.60
C ALA A 143 -4.98 -0.08 -21.41
N ASN A 144 -5.19 0.55 -20.27
CA ASN A 144 -5.50 -0.10 -19.00
C ASN A 144 -6.55 0.66 -18.18
N GLY A 145 -6.93 0.14 -17.02
CA GLY A 145 -7.89 0.71 -16.08
C GLY A 145 -7.24 1.33 -14.85
N GLY A 146 -5.91 1.31 -14.76
CA GLY A 146 -5.08 1.79 -13.67
C GLY A 146 -3.82 0.96 -13.56
N VAL A 147 -2.83 1.51 -12.87
CA VAL A 147 -1.53 0.86 -12.64
C VAL A 147 -1.25 0.87 -11.14
N VAL A 148 -0.75 -0.24 -10.60
CA VAL A 148 -0.24 -0.30 -9.23
C VAL A 148 1.00 -1.17 -9.16
N PHE A 149 2.04 -0.68 -8.50
CA PHE A 149 3.26 -1.44 -8.24
C PHE A 149 3.95 -0.94 -6.97
N PRO A 150 4.61 -1.85 -6.21
CA PRO A 150 5.41 -1.46 -5.07
C PRO A 150 6.77 -0.91 -5.49
N ASN A 151 7.28 0.07 -4.77
CA ASN A 151 8.64 0.56 -4.95
C ASN A 151 9.30 0.92 -3.61
N PRO A 152 10.22 0.10 -3.10
CA PRO A 152 10.76 -1.16 -3.65
C PRO A 152 9.72 -2.25 -3.81
N ASN A 153 9.85 -3.09 -4.85
CA ASN A 153 8.90 -4.19 -5.07
C ASN A 153 9.05 -5.28 -4.00
N ALA A 154 7.95 -5.69 -3.41
CA ALA A 154 7.90 -6.84 -2.51
C ALA A 154 7.35 -8.07 -3.28
N PRO A 155 7.98 -9.26 -3.24
CA PRO A 155 9.06 -9.64 -2.32
C PRO A 155 10.49 -9.50 -2.91
N THR A 156 10.66 -8.94 -4.11
CA THR A 156 11.94 -8.98 -4.82
C THR A 156 12.99 -8.01 -4.25
N GLY A 157 12.55 -6.97 -3.54
CA GLY A 157 13.40 -5.90 -3.03
C GLY A 157 13.99 -4.99 -4.11
N LYS A 158 13.54 -5.14 -5.36
CA LYS A 158 14.01 -4.32 -6.49
C LYS A 158 13.43 -2.92 -6.42
N LEU A 159 14.30 -1.94 -6.63
CA LEU A 159 13.98 -0.52 -6.69
C LEU A 159 13.93 -0.08 -8.16
N MET A 160 12.87 0.62 -8.53
CA MET A 160 12.76 1.34 -9.79
C MET A 160 13.22 2.78 -9.58
N PRO A 161 14.09 3.32 -10.44
CA PRO A 161 14.48 4.73 -10.42
C PRO A 161 13.28 5.66 -10.64
N LEU A 162 13.38 6.88 -10.10
CA LEU A 162 12.28 7.85 -10.15
C LEU A 162 11.90 8.28 -11.57
N ASP A 163 12.87 8.38 -12.46
CA ASP A 163 12.66 8.69 -13.87
C ASP A 163 11.89 7.58 -14.62
N GLU A 164 12.09 6.32 -14.27
CA GLU A 164 11.30 5.20 -14.81
C GLU A 164 9.86 5.18 -14.26
N ILE A 165 9.68 5.56 -12.99
CA ILE A 165 8.34 5.74 -12.40
C ILE A 165 7.62 6.88 -13.12
N GLU A 166 8.30 7.99 -13.32
CA GLU A 166 7.77 9.15 -14.04
C GLU A 166 7.36 8.79 -15.46
N ASP A 167 8.17 8.01 -16.17
CA ASP A 167 7.87 7.53 -17.51
C ASP A 167 6.58 6.68 -17.57
N ILE A 168 6.36 5.79 -16.59
CA ILE A 168 5.09 5.07 -16.47
C ILE A 168 3.92 6.05 -16.26
N ILE A 169 4.07 7.06 -15.41
CA ILE A 169 3.02 8.04 -15.13
C ILE A 169 2.69 8.85 -16.40
N GLU A 170 3.70 9.28 -17.15
CA GLU A 170 3.54 10.05 -18.39
C GLU A 170 2.78 9.29 -19.48
N HIS A 171 2.96 7.95 -19.55
CA HIS A 171 2.26 7.11 -20.51
C HIS A 171 0.85 6.68 -20.04
N ASN A 172 0.44 7.04 -18.81
CA ASN A 172 -0.82 6.63 -18.20
C ASN A 172 -1.68 7.80 -17.69
N GLN A 173 -1.62 8.97 -18.31
CA GLN A 173 -2.26 10.20 -17.81
C GLN A 173 -3.81 10.14 -17.68
N ASP A 174 -4.45 9.21 -18.36
CA ASP A 174 -5.92 9.04 -18.32
C ASP A 174 -6.40 8.10 -17.20
N VAL A 175 -5.47 7.52 -16.41
CA VAL A 175 -5.76 6.57 -15.33
C VAL A 175 -4.89 6.86 -14.12
N ILE A 176 -5.30 6.35 -12.95
CA ILE A 176 -4.50 6.47 -11.73
C ILE A 176 -3.33 5.50 -11.76
N VAL A 177 -2.15 6.01 -11.42
CA VAL A 177 -0.93 5.24 -11.14
C VAL A 177 -0.65 5.28 -9.64
N VAL A 178 -0.58 4.11 -9.03
CA VAL A 178 -0.32 3.94 -7.60
C VAL A 178 1.09 3.43 -7.41
N VAL A 179 1.91 4.17 -6.67
CA VAL A 179 3.23 3.76 -6.22
C VAL A 179 3.11 3.36 -4.76
N ASP A 180 3.21 2.06 -4.48
CA ASP A 180 3.14 1.51 -3.13
C ASP A 180 4.53 1.53 -2.51
N GLU A 181 4.73 2.44 -1.59
CA GLU A 181 6.01 2.70 -0.92
C GLU A 181 6.06 2.12 0.50
N ALA A 182 5.41 0.99 0.75
CA ALA A 182 5.47 0.36 2.06
C ALA A 182 6.92 0.11 2.55
N TYR A 183 7.85 -0.10 1.63
CA TYR A 183 9.26 -0.39 1.93
C TYR A 183 10.25 0.73 1.59
N VAL A 184 9.80 1.94 1.26
CA VAL A 184 10.69 3.05 0.83
C VAL A 184 11.74 3.41 1.87
N ASP A 185 11.43 3.30 3.16
CA ASP A 185 12.34 3.62 4.27
C ASP A 185 13.54 2.65 4.37
N PHE A 186 13.51 1.52 3.68
CA PHE A 186 14.59 0.53 3.67
C PHE A 186 15.61 0.75 2.55
N GLY A 187 15.55 1.86 1.83
CA GLY A 187 16.56 2.25 0.84
C GLY A 187 15.97 2.53 -0.54
N GLY A 188 15.06 3.46 -0.62
CA GLY A 188 14.47 3.93 -1.88
C GLY A 188 14.42 5.47 -1.94
N GLU A 189 14.18 5.99 -3.14
CA GLU A 189 13.80 7.37 -3.36
C GLU A 189 12.28 7.42 -3.54
N SER A 190 11.61 8.28 -2.76
CA SER A 190 10.15 8.38 -2.80
C SER A 190 9.67 9.10 -4.07
N ALA A 191 8.56 8.62 -4.62
CA ALA A 191 7.83 9.27 -5.72
C ALA A 191 6.99 10.48 -5.25
N LEU A 192 7.03 10.87 -3.97
CA LEU A 192 6.33 12.04 -3.45
C LEU A 192 6.56 13.33 -4.25
N PRO A 193 7.76 13.65 -4.78
CA PRO A 193 7.92 14.85 -5.63
C PRO A 193 7.04 14.85 -6.87
N LEU A 194 6.59 13.70 -7.35
CA LEU A 194 5.76 13.59 -8.56
C LEU A 194 4.29 13.99 -8.33
N ILE A 195 3.79 14.00 -7.08
CA ILE A 195 2.41 14.41 -6.77
C ILE A 195 2.14 15.90 -7.02
N ASP A 196 3.18 16.72 -7.12
CA ASP A 196 3.05 18.15 -7.49
C ASP A 196 3.10 18.36 -9.00
N LYS A 197 3.59 17.35 -9.73
CA LYS A 197 3.79 17.40 -11.18
C LYS A 197 2.65 16.72 -11.94
N TYR A 198 2.04 15.69 -11.35
CA TYR A 198 1.01 14.85 -11.98
C TYR A 198 -0.20 14.68 -11.08
N ASP A 199 -1.40 14.91 -11.64
CA ASP A 199 -2.68 14.80 -10.94
C ASP A 199 -3.19 13.34 -10.83
N ASN A 200 -2.55 12.41 -11.53
CA ASN A 200 -2.96 11.01 -11.64
C ASN A 200 -2.05 10.04 -10.86
N VAL A 201 -1.18 10.53 -9.98
CA VAL A 201 -0.33 9.69 -9.15
C VAL A 201 -0.80 9.67 -7.70
N ILE A 202 -0.78 8.49 -7.10
CA ILE A 202 -1.01 8.30 -5.66
C ILE A 202 0.20 7.54 -5.11
N VAL A 203 0.81 8.10 -4.05
CA VAL A 203 1.89 7.46 -3.31
C VAL A 203 1.32 6.92 -2.00
N VAL A 204 1.45 5.63 -1.77
CA VAL A 204 0.96 4.96 -0.55
C VAL A 204 2.15 4.62 0.32
N GLN A 205 2.09 5.01 1.59
CA GLN A 205 3.12 4.69 2.59
C GLN A 205 2.46 4.15 3.85
N THR A 206 3.23 3.48 4.68
CA THR A 206 2.78 2.96 5.97
C THR A 206 3.82 3.21 7.05
N CYS A 207 3.37 3.47 8.28
CA CYS A 207 4.25 3.49 9.44
C CYS A 207 4.35 2.12 10.15
N LEU A 208 3.65 1.11 9.65
CA LEU A 208 3.58 -0.21 10.26
C LEU A 208 4.97 -0.87 10.38
N LEU A 209 5.77 -0.82 9.33
CA LEU A 209 7.05 -1.54 9.25
C LEU A 209 8.17 -0.93 10.09
N TYR A 210 8.01 0.30 10.58
CA TYR A 210 9.05 0.95 11.40
C TYR A 210 8.56 1.48 12.76
N THR A 211 7.26 1.46 13.03
CA THR A 211 6.72 1.98 14.30
C THR A 211 5.81 1.01 15.03
N SER A 212 5.29 0.00 14.38
CA SER A 212 4.36 -0.97 14.96
C SER A 212 4.68 -2.40 14.50
N ASP A 213 4.00 -3.37 15.09
CA ASP A 213 4.15 -4.78 14.74
C ASP A 213 3.42 -5.07 13.45
N ALA A 214 4.14 -5.55 12.44
CA ALA A 214 3.59 -5.94 11.13
C ALA A 214 3.01 -7.37 11.13
N ALA A 215 2.91 -8.00 12.30
CA ALA A 215 2.51 -9.41 12.41
C ALA A 215 1.03 -9.67 12.11
N ASP A 216 0.23 -8.63 12.00
CA ASP A 216 -1.22 -8.74 11.80
C ASP A 216 -1.65 -8.61 10.32
N GLU A 217 -0.71 -8.53 9.38
CA GLU A 217 -0.99 -8.48 7.94
C GLU A 217 -1.02 -9.83 7.26
#